data_c6518b67b15ae201531b01f22cb2d1f4
#
_entry.id   c6518b67b15ae201531b01f22cb2d1f4
#
_cell.length_a   1.000
_cell.length_b   1.000
_cell.length_c   1.000
_cell.angle_alpha   90.00
_cell.angle_beta   90.00
_cell.angle_gamma   90.00
#
_symmetry.space_group_name_H-M   'P 1'
#
loop_
_entity.id
_entity.type
_entity.pdbx_description
1 polymer ?
#
loop_
_entity_poly.entity_id
_entity_poly.type
_entity_poly.pdbx_seq_one_letter_code
_entity_poly.pdbx_strand_id
1 'polypeptide(L)'
;MAVTVTFFYYVFLWMILVSTWSGWLDDLLRQAGLTRGVVYLWSAGSALTVPLHVTVDGWRIGVGFYLAPFLAAWVLWARLRDADPLYGLAATLLVGMMRTLLLILLARDPVLAVLPPEWLVPLVIGALAAVVAPYAWQWLPVTLLAYGVSEPLWRWWLSAQANVRVIGDQAYADGLSVALMTAILAAGVVRTARRGISRGLRWKRTS
;
A
#
# COMPACT_ATOMS: atom_id res chain seq x y z
N MET A 1 -3.67 14.19 -25.30
CA MET A 1 -3.34 13.62 -23.99
C MET A 1 -4.65 13.46 -23.23
N ALA A 2 -5.16 12.25 -23.12
CA ALA A 2 -6.33 11.99 -22.28
C ALA A 2 -5.92 12.30 -20.83
N VAL A 3 -6.69 13.15 -20.16
CA VAL A 3 -6.62 13.36 -18.72
C VAL A 3 -7.08 12.04 -18.11
N THR A 4 -6.17 11.09 -17.97
CA THR A 4 -6.43 9.89 -17.16
C THR A 4 -6.50 10.41 -15.74
N VAL A 5 -7.74 10.57 -15.27
CA VAL A 5 -8.03 11.02 -13.91
C VAL A 5 -7.44 9.98 -12.97
N THR A 6 -6.73 10.41 -11.94
CA THR A 6 -6.28 9.62 -10.79
C THR A 6 -7.50 9.10 -10.02
N PHE A 7 -8.31 8.34 -10.71
CA PHE A 7 -9.64 7.93 -10.24
C PHE A 7 -9.53 7.08 -8.98
N PHE A 8 -8.70 6.04 -9.02
CA PHE A 8 -8.57 5.11 -7.90
C PHE A 8 -7.95 5.76 -6.66
N TYR A 9 -7.03 6.70 -6.85
CA TYR A 9 -6.45 7.43 -5.73
C TYR A 9 -7.50 8.29 -4.99
N TYR A 10 -8.30 9.05 -5.72
CA TYR A 10 -9.36 9.86 -5.10
C TYR A 10 -10.48 9.02 -4.50
N VAL A 11 -10.86 7.91 -5.14
CA VAL A 11 -11.80 6.95 -4.57
C VAL A 11 -11.25 6.38 -3.26
N PHE A 12 -9.97 6.05 -3.22
CA PHE A 12 -9.31 5.55 -2.01
C PHE A 12 -9.30 6.59 -0.89
N LEU A 13 -8.94 7.84 -1.17
CA LEU A 13 -9.01 8.93 -0.18
C LEU A 13 -10.45 9.12 0.33
N TRP A 14 -11.43 9.10 -0.55
CA TRP A 14 -12.84 9.17 -0.18
C TRP A 14 -13.24 7.99 0.72
N MET A 15 -12.83 6.77 0.39
CA MET A 15 -13.06 5.59 1.23
C MET A 15 -12.45 5.74 2.63
N ILE A 16 -11.24 6.29 2.74
CA ILE A 16 -10.60 6.59 4.03
C ILE A 16 -11.46 7.59 4.83
N LEU A 17 -11.92 8.66 4.19
CA LEU A 17 -12.75 9.67 4.84
C LEU A 17 -14.07 9.08 5.35
N VAL A 18 -14.77 8.31 4.53
CA VAL A 18 -16.03 7.62 4.90
C VAL A 18 -15.78 6.60 6.00
N SER A 19 -14.70 5.80 5.92
CA SER A 19 -14.36 4.81 6.93
C SER A 19 -13.99 5.45 8.28
N THR A 20 -13.34 6.61 8.24
CA THR A 20 -13.02 7.39 9.45
C THR A 20 -14.30 8.01 10.06
N TRP A 21 -15.18 8.53 9.21
CA TRP A 21 -16.45 9.11 9.63
C TRP A 21 -17.39 8.06 10.24
N SER A 22 -17.50 6.89 9.60
CA SER A 22 -18.35 5.77 10.07
C SER A 22 -17.78 5.01 11.28
N GLY A 23 -16.53 5.30 11.69
CA GLY A 23 -15.87 4.65 12.81
C GLY A 23 -15.20 3.30 12.50
N TRP A 24 -15.16 2.87 11.25
CA TRP A 24 -14.51 1.62 10.85
C TRP A 24 -13.01 1.61 11.14
N LEU A 25 -12.38 2.77 11.13
CA LEU A 25 -10.95 2.92 11.44
C LEU A 25 -10.66 3.21 12.91
N ASP A 26 -11.66 3.28 13.78
CA ASP A 26 -11.47 3.67 15.19
C ASP A 26 -10.53 2.72 15.95
N ASP A 27 -10.58 1.42 15.66
CA ASP A 27 -9.68 0.45 16.28
C ASP A 27 -8.22 0.68 15.84
N LEU A 28 -7.98 0.94 14.56
CA LEU A 28 -6.66 1.31 14.04
C LEU A 28 -6.17 2.61 14.68
N LEU A 29 -7.02 3.64 14.71
CA LEU A 29 -6.67 4.95 15.24
C LEU A 29 -6.32 4.88 16.73
N ARG A 30 -7.09 4.11 17.52
CA ARG A 30 -6.78 3.86 18.94
C ARG A 30 -5.45 3.15 19.12
N GLN A 31 -5.19 2.09 18.34
CA GLN A 31 -3.91 1.36 18.42
C GLN A 31 -2.72 2.24 18.02
N ALA A 32 -2.89 3.08 17.01
CA ALA A 32 -1.86 4.02 16.56
C ALA A 32 -1.76 5.29 17.43
N GLY A 33 -2.66 5.52 18.37
CA GLY A 33 -2.72 6.75 19.15
C GLY A 33 -2.99 8.00 18.29
N LEU A 34 -3.77 7.83 17.22
CA LEU A 34 -4.13 8.89 16.27
C LEU A 34 -5.58 9.32 16.46
N THR A 35 -5.87 10.59 16.16
CA THR A 35 -7.23 11.12 16.16
C THR A 35 -7.81 11.13 14.74
N ARG A 36 -9.14 11.11 14.62
CA ARG A 36 -9.85 11.27 13.34
C ARG A 36 -9.43 12.55 12.61
N GLY A 37 -9.20 13.63 13.35
CA GLY A 37 -8.74 14.91 12.81
C GLY A 37 -7.42 14.81 12.06
N VAL A 38 -6.47 14.00 12.54
CA VAL A 38 -5.20 13.76 11.85
C VAL A 38 -5.42 13.08 10.49
N VAL A 39 -6.35 12.12 10.40
CA VAL A 39 -6.67 11.43 9.14
C VAL A 39 -7.33 12.39 8.14
N TYR A 40 -8.26 13.23 8.61
CA TYR A 40 -8.90 14.26 7.76
C TYR A 40 -7.86 15.25 7.23
N LEU A 41 -7.00 15.76 8.11
CA LEU A 41 -5.95 16.70 7.74
C LEU A 41 -4.96 16.07 6.74
N TRP A 42 -4.55 14.82 6.98
CA TRP A 42 -3.67 14.10 6.08
C TRP A 42 -4.33 13.86 4.71
N SER A 43 -5.59 13.42 4.68
CA SER A 43 -6.31 13.16 3.42
C SER A 43 -6.48 14.45 2.61
N ALA A 44 -6.87 15.55 3.25
CA ALA A 44 -6.97 16.86 2.61
C ALA A 44 -5.61 17.37 2.12
N GLY A 45 -4.57 17.25 2.96
CA GLY A 45 -3.20 17.62 2.62
C GLY A 45 -2.67 16.81 1.43
N SER A 46 -2.88 15.49 1.42
CA SER A 46 -2.50 14.62 0.31
C SER A 46 -3.19 15.03 -1.00
N ALA A 47 -4.51 15.30 -0.95
CA ALA A 47 -5.26 15.73 -2.13
C ALA A 47 -4.79 17.09 -2.66
N LEU A 48 -4.53 18.05 -1.78
CA LEU A 48 -4.06 19.39 -2.17
C LEU A 48 -2.62 19.39 -2.70
N THR A 49 -1.80 18.46 -2.25
CA THR A 49 -0.39 18.37 -2.67
C THR A 49 -0.15 17.49 -3.91
N VAL A 50 -1.21 16.92 -4.50
CA VAL A 50 -1.12 16.14 -5.74
C VAL A 50 -0.36 16.86 -6.87
N PRO A 51 -0.62 18.14 -7.17
CA PRO A 51 0.10 18.85 -8.25
C PRO A 51 1.54 19.22 -7.88
N LEU A 52 1.92 19.08 -6.61
CA LEU A 52 3.23 19.51 -6.14
C LEU A 52 4.29 18.43 -6.40
N HIS A 53 5.43 18.85 -6.90
CA HIS A 53 6.60 18.01 -7.12
C HIS A 53 7.84 18.68 -6.54
N VAL A 54 8.69 17.88 -5.93
CA VAL A 54 10.02 18.31 -5.48
C VAL A 54 11.04 17.73 -6.46
N THR A 55 11.98 18.56 -6.92
CA THR A 55 13.04 18.11 -7.82
C THR A 55 14.34 17.99 -7.02
N VAL A 56 14.90 16.78 -6.99
CA VAL A 56 16.16 16.48 -6.32
C VAL A 56 17.06 15.74 -7.30
N ASP A 57 18.20 16.29 -7.60
CA ASP A 57 19.21 15.70 -8.49
C ASP A 57 18.65 15.20 -9.84
N GLY A 58 17.76 16.00 -10.43
CA GLY A 58 17.10 15.70 -11.71
C GLY A 58 15.93 14.72 -11.61
N TRP A 59 15.62 14.21 -10.42
CA TRP A 59 14.43 13.40 -10.16
C TRP A 59 13.26 14.27 -9.73
N ARG A 60 12.10 14.06 -10.34
CA ARG A 60 10.83 14.68 -9.92
C ARG A 60 10.08 13.73 -8.98
N ILE A 61 9.86 14.16 -7.74
CA ILE A 61 9.20 13.36 -6.70
C ILE A 61 7.82 13.96 -6.41
N GLY A 62 6.77 13.18 -6.60
CA GLY A 62 5.40 13.60 -6.31
C GLY A 62 5.16 13.72 -4.80
N VAL A 63 4.71 14.90 -4.34
CA VAL A 63 4.47 15.12 -2.91
C VAL A 63 3.22 14.38 -2.44
N GLY A 64 2.07 14.61 -3.10
CA GLY A 64 0.81 14.00 -2.69
C GLY A 64 0.72 12.51 -2.97
N PHE A 65 1.30 12.04 -4.07
CA PHE A 65 1.21 10.64 -4.47
C PHE A 65 2.25 9.75 -3.80
N TYR A 66 3.44 10.25 -3.51
CA TYR A 66 4.53 9.46 -2.97
C TYR A 66 4.90 9.84 -1.55
N LEU A 67 5.30 11.10 -1.30
CA LEU A 67 5.81 11.50 0.01
C LEU A 67 4.74 11.42 1.11
N ALA A 68 3.50 11.87 0.83
CA ALA A 68 2.46 11.87 1.84
C ALA A 68 2.03 10.45 2.27
N PRO A 69 1.76 9.48 1.37
CA PRO A 69 1.52 8.09 1.76
C PRO A 69 2.71 7.43 2.44
N PHE A 70 3.94 7.71 1.99
CA PHE A 70 5.15 7.14 2.57
C PHE A 70 5.37 7.62 4.01
N LEU A 71 5.21 8.93 4.27
CA LEU A 71 5.29 9.48 5.62
C LEU A 71 4.18 8.95 6.54
N ALA A 72 2.95 8.84 6.03
CA ALA A 72 1.85 8.23 6.78
C ALA A 72 2.16 6.78 7.16
N ALA A 73 2.72 6.01 6.23
CA ALA A 73 3.14 4.63 6.49
C ALA A 73 4.19 4.53 7.57
N TRP A 74 5.19 5.42 7.54
CA TRP A 74 6.25 5.48 8.54
C TRP A 74 5.69 5.82 9.92
N VAL A 75 4.79 6.81 10.00
CA VAL A 75 4.11 7.18 11.27
C VAL A 75 3.27 6.01 11.79
N LEU A 76 2.48 5.36 10.94
CA LEU A 76 1.69 4.20 11.32
C LEU A 76 2.57 3.06 11.83
N TRP A 77 3.65 2.75 11.12
CA TRP A 77 4.58 1.70 11.51
C TRP A 77 5.24 1.98 12.86
N ALA A 78 5.68 3.23 13.09
CA ALA A 78 6.29 3.64 14.36
C ALA A 78 5.29 3.65 15.54
N ARG A 79 3.99 3.80 15.27
CA ARG A 79 2.93 3.90 16.29
C ARG A 79 2.26 2.56 16.60
N LEU A 80 2.25 1.60 15.68
CA LEU A 80 1.68 0.27 15.91
C LEU A 80 2.63 -0.59 16.76
N ARG A 81 2.42 -0.56 18.07
CA ARG A 81 3.33 -1.16 19.08
C ARG A 81 3.30 -2.67 19.16
N ASP A 82 2.24 -3.32 18.66
CA ASP A 82 2.05 -4.78 18.80
C ASP A 82 2.81 -5.60 17.75
N ALA A 83 3.64 -4.94 16.95
CA ALA A 83 4.39 -5.53 15.86
C ALA A 83 5.87 -5.69 16.21
N ASP A 84 6.43 -6.86 15.96
CA ASP A 84 7.88 -7.01 15.90
C ASP A 84 8.43 -6.12 14.75
N PRO A 85 9.25 -5.10 15.07
CA PRO A 85 9.74 -4.16 14.07
C PRO A 85 10.65 -4.84 13.03
N LEU A 86 11.40 -5.88 13.41
CA LEU A 86 12.25 -6.63 12.49
C LEU A 86 11.41 -7.44 11.50
N TYR A 87 10.36 -8.08 12.00
CA TYR A 87 9.43 -8.79 11.14
C TYR A 87 8.73 -7.84 10.16
N GLY A 88 8.24 -6.70 10.63
CA GLY A 88 7.61 -5.68 9.79
C GLY A 88 8.55 -5.15 8.71
N LEU A 89 9.83 -4.93 9.04
CA LEU A 89 10.86 -4.53 8.09
C LEU A 89 11.11 -5.63 7.04
N ALA A 90 11.30 -6.87 7.47
CA ALA A 90 11.50 -8.01 6.57
C ALA A 90 10.31 -8.21 5.63
N ALA A 91 9.08 -8.13 6.15
CA ALA A 91 7.85 -8.20 5.37
C ALA A 91 7.78 -7.07 4.32
N THR A 92 8.09 -5.84 4.73
CA THR A 92 8.13 -4.68 3.83
C THR A 92 9.13 -4.86 2.70
N LEU A 93 10.35 -5.28 3.02
CA LEU A 93 11.40 -5.53 2.02
C LEU A 93 11.01 -6.66 1.08
N LEU A 94 10.49 -7.77 1.61
CA LEU A 94 10.03 -8.90 0.80
C LEU A 94 8.95 -8.48 -0.21
N VAL A 95 7.91 -7.81 0.26
CA VAL A 95 6.79 -7.34 -0.57
C VAL A 95 7.26 -6.30 -1.59
N GLY A 96 8.13 -5.36 -1.17
CA GLY A 96 8.69 -4.34 -2.05
C GLY A 96 9.60 -4.91 -3.14
N MET A 97 10.49 -5.85 -2.79
CA MET A 97 11.33 -6.55 -3.76
C MET A 97 10.50 -7.37 -4.75
N MET A 98 9.46 -8.07 -4.27
CA MET A 98 8.56 -8.82 -5.13
C MET A 98 7.85 -7.91 -6.13
N ARG A 99 7.38 -6.71 -5.70
CA ARG A 99 6.80 -5.72 -6.62
C ARG A 99 7.80 -5.31 -7.70
N THR A 100 9.02 -4.96 -7.31
CA THR A 100 10.07 -4.55 -8.25
C THR A 100 10.39 -5.67 -9.24
N LEU A 101 10.56 -6.90 -8.77
CA LEU A 101 10.84 -8.07 -9.61
C LEU A 101 9.70 -8.35 -10.60
N LEU A 102 8.44 -8.30 -10.15
CA LEU A 102 7.28 -8.49 -11.02
C LEU A 102 7.24 -7.42 -12.12
N LEU A 103 7.46 -6.15 -11.78
CA LEU A 103 7.49 -5.07 -12.76
C LEU A 103 8.60 -5.27 -13.79
N ILE A 104 9.81 -5.66 -13.36
CA ILE A 104 10.94 -5.94 -14.26
C ILE A 104 10.63 -7.15 -15.15
N LEU A 105 10.08 -8.22 -14.57
CA LEU A 105 9.73 -9.44 -15.31
C LEU A 105 8.71 -9.14 -16.40
N LEU A 106 7.61 -8.45 -16.05
CA LEU A 106 6.55 -8.10 -17.01
C LEU A 106 6.99 -7.06 -18.05
N ALA A 107 7.95 -6.20 -17.72
CA ALA A 107 8.53 -5.28 -18.68
C ALA A 107 9.44 -5.99 -19.70
N ARG A 108 10.09 -7.11 -19.31
CA ARG A 108 10.94 -7.90 -20.19
C ARG A 108 10.17 -8.93 -21.02
N ASP A 109 9.15 -9.51 -20.42
CA ASP A 109 8.33 -10.55 -21.06
C ASP A 109 6.83 -10.27 -20.83
N PRO A 110 6.22 -9.45 -21.69
CA PRO A 110 4.81 -9.10 -21.59
C PRO A 110 3.86 -10.30 -21.78
N VAL A 111 4.33 -11.40 -22.36
CA VAL A 111 3.54 -12.62 -22.57
C VAL A 111 3.15 -13.29 -21.26
N LEU A 112 3.91 -13.07 -20.19
CA LEU A 112 3.60 -13.57 -18.86
C LEU A 112 2.42 -12.84 -18.19
N ALA A 113 2.00 -11.72 -18.74
CA ALA A 113 0.89 -10.94 -18.19
C ALA A 113 -0.46 -11.53 -18.59
N VAL A 114 -1.08 -12.30 -17.70
CA VAL A 114 -2.48 -12.77 -17.87
C VAL A 114 -3.47 -11.60 -17.79
N LEU A 115 -3.11 -10.57 -17.03
CA LEU A 115 -3.85 -9.31 -16.89
C LEU A 115 -2.88 -8.15 -17.19
N PRO A 116 -3.38 -6.97 -17.57
CA PRO A 116 -2.53 -5.78 -17.69
C PRO A 116 -1.70 -5.56 -16.43
N PRO A 117 -0.39 -5.21 -16.54
CA PRO A 117 0.51 -5.06 -15.39
C PRO A 117 0.00 -4.09 -14.33
N GLU A 118 -0.72 -3.05 -14.73
CA GLU A 118 -1.36 -2.06 -13.85
C GLU A 118 -2.41 -2.64 -12.90
N TRP A 119 -2.97 -3.81 -13.23
CA TRP A 119 -3.89 -4.57 -12.38
C TRP A 119 -3.20 -5.74 -11.69
N LEU A 120 -2.43 -6.52 -12.46
CA LEU A 120 -1.81 -7.75 -11.97
C LEU A 120 -0.89 -7.48 -10.78
N VAL A 121 0.02 -6.50 -10.92
CA VAL A 121 1.01 -6.21 -9.89
C VAL A 121 0.34 -5.73 -8.59
N PRO A 122 -0.55 -4.73 -8.59
CA PRO A 122 -1.23 -4.30 -7.37
C PRO A 122 -2.04 -5.40 -6.68
N LEU A 123 -2.75 -6.24 -7.44
CA LEU A 123 -3.53 -7.35 -6.90
C LEU A 123 -2.64 -8.37 -6.18
N VAL A 124 -1.55 -8.79 -6.82
CA VAL A 124 -0.60 -9.75 -6.23
C VAL A 124 0.06 -9.17 -4.98
N ILE A 125 0.51 -7.92 -5.05
CA ILE A 125 1.22 -7.28 -3.95
C ILE A 125 0.30 -7.01 -2.76
N GLY A 126 -0.93 -6.56 -3.00
CA GLY A 126 -1.91 -6.37 -1.93
C GLY A 126 -2.28 -7.68 -1.23
N ALA A 127 -2.50 -8.75 -1.99
CA ALA A 127 -2.75 -10.08 -1.43
C ALA A 127 -1.55 -10.60 -0.63
N LEU A 128 -0.32 -10.48 -1.18
CA LEU A 128 0.91 -10.89 -0.51
C LEU A 128 1.11 -10.14 0.81
N ALA A 129 0.92 -8.83 0.83
CA ALA A 129 1.05 -8.02 2.04
C ALA A 129 0.08 -8.48 3.14
N ALA A 130 -1.16 -8.82 2.78
CA ALA A 130 -2.15 -9.32 3.73
C ALA A 130 -1.81 -10.71 4.31
N VAL A 131 -1.16 -11.56 3.53
CA VAL A 131 -0.72 -12.90 3.95
C VAL A 131 0.52 -12.82 4.85
N VAL A 132 1.51 -12.02 4.44
CA VAL A 132 2.79 -11.88 5.14
C VAL A 132 2.64 -11.06 6.42
N ALA A 133 1.69 -10.11 6.48
CA ALA A 133 1.44 -9.30 7.67
C ALA A 133 0.22 -9.83 8.48
N PRO A 134 0.38 -10.89 9.29
CA PRO A 134 -0.72 -11.62 9.89
C PRO A 134 -1.44 -10.91 11.04
N TYR A 135 -0.84 -9.86 11.60
CA TYR A 135 -1.40 -9.11 12.73
C TYR A 135 -2.37 -8.03 12.25
N ALA A 136 -3.35 -7.72 13.14
CA ALA A 136 -4.34 -6.69 12.84
C ALA A 136 -3.66 -5.38 12.42
N TRP A 137 -4.05 -4.84 11.27
CA TRP A 137 -3.62 -3.56 10.72
C TRP A 137 -2.15 -3.46 10.23
N GLN A 138 -1.26 -4.44 10.48
CA GLN A 138 0.13 -4.39 10.00
C GLN A 138 0.26 -4.42 8.47
N TRP A 139 -0.69 -5.07 7.78
CA TRP A 139 -0.71 -5.09 6.33
C TRP A 139 -0.76 -3.67 5.72
N LEU A 140 -1.37 -2.70 6.44
CA LEU A 140 -1.49 -1.33 5.94
C LEU A 140 -0.12 -0.63 5.83
N PRO A 141 0.66 -0.45 6.91
CA PRO A 141 2.00 0.14 6.78
C PRO A 141 2.94 -0.73 5.95
N VAL A 142 2.84 -2.06 5.98
CA VAL A 142 3.67 -2.94 5.12
C VAL A 142 3.39 -2.68 3.65
N THR A 143 2.14 -2.58 3.21
CA THR A 143 1.80 -2.29 1.81
C THR A 143 2.30 -0.91 1.40
N LEU A 144 2.04 0.12 2.21
CA LEU A 144 2.45 1.49 1.93
C LEU A 144 3.98 1.64 1.85
N LEU A 145 4.71 1.08 2.83
CA LEU A 145 6.17 1.13 2.85
C LEU A 145 6.78 0.29 1.73
N ALA A 146 6.22 -0.89 1.42
CA ALA A 146 6.69 -1.73 0.32
C ALA A 146 6.58 -1.00 -1.02
N TYR A 147 5.47 -0.33 -1.27
CA TYR A 147 5.31 0.54 -2.45
C TYR A 147 6.31 1.70 -2.43
N GLY A 148 6.46 2.36 -1.27
CA GLY A 148 7.39 3.48 -1.12
C GLY A 148 8.84 3.09 -1.38
N VAL A 149 9.29 1.95 -0.87
CA VAL A 149 10.68 1.48 -1.08
C VAL A 149 10.89 0.93 -2.49
N SER A 150 9.91 0.24 -3.05
CA SER A 150 10.05 -0.38 -4.39
C SER A 150 9.96 0.62 -5.53
N GLU A 151 9.28 1.75 -5.37
CA GLU A 151 9.11 2.74 -6.44
C GLU A 151 10.45 3.36 -6.89
N PRO A 152 11.33 3.85 -6.00
CA PRO A 152 12.65 4.33 -6.41
C PRO A 152 13.49 3.25 -7.10
N LEU A 153 13.44 2.01 -6.65
CA LEU A 153 14.17 0.89 -7.24
C LEU A 153 13.69 0.60 -8.67
N TRP A 154 12.37 0.55 -8.86
CA TRP A 154 11.77 0.38 -10.18
C TRP A 154 12.11 1.54 -11.12
N ARG A 155 11.99 2.79 -10.64
CA ARG A 155 12.28 3.99 -11.46
C ARG A 155 13.76 4.11 -11.78
N TRP A 156 14.65 3.74 -10.87
CA TRP A 156 16.07 3.68 -11.15
C TRP A 156 16.37 2.69 -12.28
N TRP A 157 15.82 1.50 -12.24
CA TRP A 157 15.96 0.51 -13.31
C TRP A 157 15.38 1.04 -14.63
N LEU A 158 14.20 1.65 -14.61
CA LEU A 158 13.54 2.22 -15.79
C LEU A 158 14.31 3.42 -16.37
N SER A 159 14.92 4.25 -15.54
CA SER A 159 15.70 5.42 -15.97
C SER A 159 16.91 5.06 -16.82
N ALA A 160 17.49 3.88 -16.57
CA ALA A 160 18.58 3.35 -17.38
C ALA A 160 18.14 2.95 -18.80
N GLN A 161 16.84 2.69 -19.01
CA GLN A 161 16.30 2.23 -20.29
C GLN A 161 15.52 3.30 -21.04
N ALA A 162 14.73 4.10 -20.34
CA ALA A 162 13.77 5.05 -20.92
C ALA A 162 13.99 6.51 -20.49
N ASN A 163 15.05 6.81 -19.75
CA ASN A 163 15.36 8.16 -19.22
C ASN A 163 14.19 8.81 -18.43
N VAL A 164 13.31 7.99 -17.82
CA VAL A 164 12.18 8.46 -17.01
C VAL A 164 12.64 8.66 -15.57
N ARG A 165 12.61 9.90 -15.08
CA ARG A 165 13.07 10.28 -13.73
C ARG A 165 11.92 10.89 -12.92
N VAL A 166 10.83 10.15 -12.81
CA VAL A 166 9.65 10.57 -12.02
C VAL A 166 9.33 9.48 -11.00
N ILE A 167 9.26 9.84 -9.72
CA ILE A 167 8.87 8.98 -8.61
C ILE A 167 7.50 9.43 -8.11
N GLY A 168 6.57 8.49 -7.95
CA GLY A 168 5.23 8.79 -7.46
C GLY A 168 4.42 9.54 -8.49
N ASP A 169 4.29 8.99 -9.68
CA ASP A 169 3.37 9.45 -10.71
C ASP A 169 1.94 8.92 -10.45
N GLN A 170 1.04 9.27 -11.35
CA GLN A 170 -0.36 8.85 -11.30
C GLN A 170 -0.51 7.31 -11.30
N ALA A 171 0.23 6.61 -12.16
CA ALA A 171 0.17 5.15 -12.24
C ALA A 171 0.60 4.48 -10.94
N TYR A 172 1.58 5.06 -10.24
CA TYR A 172 1.97 4.63 -8.91
C TYR A 172 0.83 4.81 -7.90
N ALA A 173 0.17 5.97 -7.88
CA ALA A 173 -0.89 6.27 -6.92
C ALA A 173 -2.12 5.38 -7.12
N ASP A 174 -2.51 5.14 -8.37
CA ASP A 174 -3.61 4.24 -8.71
C ASP A 174 -3.25 2.79 -8.37
N GLY A 175 -2.05 2.33 -8.68
CA GLY A 175 -1.56 1.01 -8.32
C GLY A 175 -1.49 0.79 -6.80
N LEU A 176 -1.01 1.78 -6.04
CA LEU A 176 -1.00 1.73 -4.58
C LEU A 176 -2.43 1.61 -4.03
N SER A 177 -3.37 2.39 -4.57
CA SER A 177 -4.77 2.37 -4.13
C SER A 177 -5.43 1.01 -4.37
N VAL A 178 -5.21 0.40 -5.54
CA VAL A 178 -5.69 -0.95 -5.85
C VAL A 178 -5.05 -1.99 -4.93
N ALA A 179 -3.74 -1.89 -4.66
CA ALA A 179 -3.07 -2.80 -3.74
C ALA A 179 -3.61 -2.71 -2.31
N LEU A 180 -3.91 -1.51 -1.82
CA LEU A 180 -4.51 -1.30 -0.51
C LEU A 180 -5.92 -1.85 -0.42
N MET A 181 -6.77 -1.63 -1.45
CA MET A 181 -8.10 -2.23 -1.52
C MET A 181 -8.02 -3.76 -1.51
N THR A 182 -7.11 -4.34 -2.28
CA THR A 182 -6.87 -5.78 -2.32
C THR A 182 -6.39 -6.31 -0.97
N ALA A 183 -5.47 -5.60 -0.32
CA ALA A 183 -4.97 -5.99 0.99
C ALA A 183 -6.08 -5.97 2.06
N ILE A 184 -7.00 -5.01 2.03
CA ILE A 184 -8.19 -4.97 2.91
C ILE A 184 -9.04 -6.23 2.72
N LEU A 185 -9.37 -6.57 1.48
CA LEU A 185 -10.20 -7.73 1.17
C LEU A 185 -9.50 -9.03 1.57
N ALA A 186 -8.24 -9.19 1.19
CA ALA A 186 -7.44 -10.37 1.52
C ALA A 186 -7.25 -10.53 3.04
N ALA A 187 -6.99 -9.45 3.78
CA ALA A 187 -6.89 -9.49 5.24
C ALA A 187 -8.21 -9.90 5.89
N GLY A 188 -9.35 -9.48 5.34
CA GLY A 188 -10.68 -9.93 5.77
C GLY A 188 -10.86 -11.44 5.60
N VAL A 189 -10.48 -11.98 4.45
CA VAL A 189 -10.53 -13.43 4.16
C VAL A 189 -9.61 -14.21 5.09
N VAL A 190 -8.36 -13.78 5.25
CA VAL A 190 -7.38 -14.43 6.14
C VAL A 190 -7.88 -14.47 7.60
N ARG A 191 -8.49 -13.39 8.09
CA ARG A 191 -9.05 -13.35 9.45
C ARG A 191 -10.21 -14.31 9.62
N THR A 192 -11.14 -14.38 8.66
CA THR A 192 -12.29 -15.30 8.71
C THR A 192 -11.85 -16.74 8.65
N ALA A 193 -10.89 -17.08 7.79
CA ALA A 193 -10.33 -18.43 7.71
C ALA A 193 -9.66 -18.86 9.04
N ARG A 194 -8.85 -17.99 9.66
CA ARG A 194 -8.21 -18.26 10.95
C ARG A 194 -9.23 -18.47 12.07
N ARG A 195 -10.31 -17.68 12.13
CA ARG A 195 -11.39 -17.87 13.11
C ARG A 195 -12.13 -19.18 12.92
N GLY A 196 -12.35 -19.61 11.68
CA GLY A 196 -12.96 -20.91 11.36
C GLY A 196 -12.11 -22.09 11.85
N ILE A 197 -10.80 -22.06 11.57
CA ILE A 197 -9.85 -23.11 12.00
C ILE A 197 -9.77 -23.20 13.53
N SER A 198 -9.69 -22.07 14.22
CA SER A 198 -9.60 -22.04 15.69
C SER A 198 -10.87 -22.59 16.38
N ARG A 199 -12.05 -22.38 15.79
CA ARG A 199 -13.32 -22.97 16.28
C ARG A 199 -13.35 -24.47 16.04
N GLY A 200 -12.94 -24.97 14.89
CA GLY A 200 -12.90 -26.41 14.58
C GLY A 200 -11.93 -27.19 15.48
N LEU A 201 -10.78 -26.59 15.84
CA LEU A 201 -9.81 -27.20 16.75
C LEU A 201 -10.31 -27.26 18.21
N ARG A 202 -11.11 -26.30 18.65
CA ARG A 202 -11.74 -26.33 19.99
C ARG A 202 -12.80 -27.45 20.07
N TRP A 203 -13.57 -27.64 19.03
CA TRP A 203 -14.61 -28.69 19.00
C TRP A 203 -14.00 -30.09 19.11
N LYS A 204 -12.85 -30.35 18.47
CA LYS A 204 -12.13 -31.64 18.57
C LYS A 204 -11.48 -31.91 19.92
N ARG A 205 -11.34 -30.94 20.82
CA ARG A 205 -10.79 -31.11 22.17
C ARG A 205 -11.87 -31.38 23.23
N THR A 206 -13.12 -31.18 22.88
CA THR A 206 -14.29 -31.36 23.79
C THR A 206 -15.13 -32.60 23.45
N SER A 207 -14.81 -33.31 22.38
CA SER A 207 -15.32 -34.62 22.00
C SER A 207 -14.30 -35.71 22.31
#